data_39c50882daeac3c044296d4ec366adf2
#
_entry.id   39c50882daeac3c044296d4ec366adf2
#
_cell.length_a   1.000
_cell.length_b   1.000
_cell.length_c   1.000
_cell.angle_alpha   90.00
_cell.angle_beta   90.00
_cell.angle_gamma   90.00
#
_symmetry.space_group_name_H-M   'P 1'
#
loop_
_entity.id
_entity.type
_entity.pdbx_description
1 polymer ?
#
loop_
_entity_poly.entity_id
_entity_poly.type
_entity_poly.pdbx_seq_one_letter_code
_entity_poly.pdbx_strand_id
1 'polypeptide(L)'
;MRESKANKIERAKGVYQSLFSEYPDAKCSLYYKSPHELLVATILSAQCTDHRVNQVTLGLFEKYTSPKDFAYCDVSELSKDVHSCGYHNQKSKSIQGASLKIVEEYGGQVPNNLDELVSLPGVGRKTANCILGEIYNVPSMVIDTHMVRIMNLLKFTHTKDAKKIEFELMALFEYKNWVKLTHLIIDHGRAVCIARRPKCGACVINQICPSAVT
;
A
#
# COMPACT_ATOMS: atom_id res chain seq x y z
N MET A 1 -7.24 32.68 -7.55
CA MET A 1 -5.80 32.75 -7.94
C MET A 1 -5.23 31.33 -7.89
N ARG A 2 -4.44 30.89 -8.86
CA ARG A 2 -3.84 29.54 -8.86
C ARG A 2 -2.67 29.53 -7.87
N GLU A 3 -2.63 28.55 -6.97
CA GLU A 3 -1.51 28.37 -6.02
C GLU A 3 -0.19 28.19 -6.77
N SER A 4 0.86 28.90 -6.34
CA SER A 4 2.19 28.72 -6.90
C SER A 4 2.78 27.37 -6.57
N LYS A 5 3.74 26.86 -7.38
CA LYS A 5 4.41 25.58 -7.09
C LYS A 5 5.15 25.62 -5.76
N ALA A 6 5.79 26.73 -5.42
CA ALA A 6 6.50 26.90 -4.15
C ALA A 6 5.55 26.83 -2.95
N ASN A 7 4.43 27.54 -3.00
CA ASN A 7 3.42 27.49 -1.92
C ASN A 7 2.81 26.09 -1.77
N LYS A 8 2.63 25.37 -2.90
CA LYS A 8 2.10 24.00 -2.89
C LYS A 8 3.08 23.03 -2.22
N ILE A 9 4.39 23.17 -2.48
CA ILE A 9 5.44 22.38 -1.82
C ILE A 9 5.48 22.68 -0.31
N GLU A 10 5.43 23.96 0.07
CA GLU A 10 5.43 24.34 1.50
C GLU A 10 4.20 23.79 2.23
N ARG A 11 3.03 23.86 1.59
CA ARG A 11 1.80 23.28 2.14
C ARG A 11 1.88 21.75 2.23
N ALA A 12 2.49 21.07 1.25
CA ALA A 12 2.74 19.63 1.29
C ALA A 12 3.64 19.24 2.47
N LYS A 13 4.68 20.01 2.72
CA LYS A 13 5.55 19.84 3.89
C LYS A 13 4.78 20.03 5.21
N GLY A 14 3.95 21.06 5.31
CA GLY A 14 3.10 21.29 6.49
C GLY A 14 2.11 20.13 6.73
N VAL A 15 1.48 19.63 5.65
CA VAL A 15 0.60 18.44 5.72
C VAL A 15 1.36 17.23 6.25
N TYR A 16 2.55 16.94 5.70
CA TYR A 16 3.36 15.82 6.16
C TYR A 16 3.71 15.94 7.64
N GLN A 17 4.22 17.09 8.07
CA GLN A 17 4.65 17.33 9.45
C GLN A 17 3.50 17.17 10.45
N SER A 18 2.33 17.77 10.15
CA SER A 18 1.16 17.66 11.01
C SER A 18 0.67 16.22 11.13
N LEU A 19 0.61 15.47 10.02
CA LEU A 19 0.20 14.08 10.05
C LEU A 19 1.25 13.19 10.72
N PHE A 20 2.53 13.47 10.56
CA PHE A 20 3.60 12.74 11.23
C PHE A 20 3.55 12.89 12.74
N SER A 21 3.24 14.10 13.23
CA SER A 21 3.05 14.36 14.67
C SER A 21 1.81 13.66 15.22
N GLU A 22 0.74 13.58 14.44
CA GLU A 22 -0.52 12.94 14.84
C GLU A 22 -0.44 11.40 14.83
N TYR A 23 0.28 10.82 13.84
CA TYR A 23 0.38 9.38 13.63
C TYR A 23 1.85 8.92 13.60
N PRO A 24 2.62 9.09 14.68
CA PRO A 24 4.06 8.76 14.68
C PRO A 24 4.32 7.28 14.38
N ASP A 25 3.43 6.39 14.82
CA ASP A 25 3.52 4.93 14.67
C ASP A 25 2.91 4.39 13.37
N ALA A 26 2.45 5.26 12.46
CA ALA A 26 1.87 4.85 11.17
C ALA A 26 2.85 3.97 10.39
N LYS A 27 2.43 2.75 10.04
CA LYS A 27 3.23 1.73 9.36
C LYS A 27 2.33 0.75 8.59
N CYS A 28 2.94 -0.18 7.87
CA CYS A 28 2.19 -1.26 7.22
C CYS A 28 1.35 -2.03 8.26
N SER A 29 0.06 -2.19 7.98
CA SER A 29 -0.88 -2.89 8.86
C SER A 29 -0.96 -4.40 8.62
N LEU A 30 -0.30 -4.91 7.57
CA LEU A 30 -0.19 -6.34 7.31
C LEU A 30 0.88 -6.97 8.19
N TYR A 31 0.64 -8.20 8.68
CA TYR A 31 1.62 -8.95 9.47
C TYR A 31 2.48 -9.82 8.55
N TYR A 32 3.78 -9.71 8.68
CA TYR A 32 4.75 -10.50 7.93
C TYR A 32 6.09 -10.61 8.67
N LYS A 33 6.84 -11.68 8.41
CA LYS A 33 8.19 -11.92 8.92
C LYS A 33 9.24 -11.96 7.81
N SER A 34 8.80 -12.09 6.55
CA SER A 34 9.68 -12.18 5.39
C SER A 34 9.16 -11.36 4.20
N PRO A 35 10.01 -11.03 3.22
CA PRO A 35 9.59 -10.37 1.98
C PRO A 35 8.49 -11.14 1.23
N HIS A 36 8.59 -12.47 1.21
CA HIS A 36 7.61 -13.32 0.54
C HIS A 36 6.26 -13.31 1.28
N GLU A 37 6.26 -13.35 2.61
CA GLU A 37 5.02 -13.22 3.40
C GLU A 37 4.32 -11.88 3.14
N LEU A 38 5.07 -10.76 3.06
CA LEU A 38 4.47 -9.47 2.70
C LEU A 38 3.87 -9.50 1.29
N LEU A 39 4.55 -10.12 0.33
CA LEU A 39 4.05 -10.26 -1.03
C LEU A 39 2.72 -11.02 -1.05
N VAL A 40 2.66 -12.19 -0.38
CA VAL A 40 1.43 -13.00 -0.26
C VAL A 40 0.32 -12.19 0.43
N ALA A 41 0.60 -11.57 1.57
CA ALA A 41 -0.37 -10.75 2.30
C ALA A 41 -0.89 -9.59 1.44
N THR A 42 -0.03 -8.94 0.65
CA THR A 42 -0.43 -7.84 -0.24
C THR A 42 -1.29 -8.33 -1.41
N ILE A 43 -1.02 -9.50 -1.99
CA ILE A 43 -1.90 -10.12 -3.00
C ILE A 43 -3.27 -10.42 -2.37
N LEU A 44 -3.31 -10.95 -1.14
CA LEU A 44 -4.54 -11.23 -0.42
C LEU A 44 -5.33 -9.96 -0.07
N SER A 45 -4.69 -8.83 0.14
CA SER A 45 -5.34 -7.56 0.53
C SER A 45 -6.15 -6.90 -0.61
N ALA A 46 -6.01 -7.36 -1.85
CA ALA A 46 -6.82 -6.86 -2.96
C ALA A 46 -8.32 -7.10 -2.68
N GLN A 47 -9.09 -6.01 -2.51
CA GLN A 47 -10.51 -6.02 -2.15
C GLN A 47 -10.82 -6.82 -0.88
N CYS A 48 -9.90 -6.86 0.07
CA CYS A 48 -10.05 -7.49 1.38
C CYS A 48 -9.50 -6.55 2.46
N THR A 49 -10.06 -6.59 3.66
CA THR A 49 -9.57 -5.79 4.78
C THR A 49 -8.27 -6.37 5.35
N ASP A 50 -7.33 -5.49 5.77
CA ASP A 50 -6.08 -5.93 6.38
C ASP A 50 -6.32 -6.83 7.60
N HIS A 51 -7.36 -6.52 8.40
CA HIS A 51 -7.76 -7.36 9.54
C HIS A 51 -8.07 -8.80 9.12
N ARG A 52 -8.85 -8.99 8.03
CA ARG A 52 -9.18 -10.33 7.53
C ARG A 52 -7.93 -11.02 6.97
N VAL A 53 -7.10 -10.29 6.22
CA VAL A 53 -5.84 -10.83 5.70
C VAL A 53 -4.97 -11.32 6.86
N ASN A 54 -4.78 -10.51 7.90
CA ASN A 54 -3.96 -10.87 9.05
C ASN A 54 -4.49 -12.11 9.79
N GLN A 55 -5.82 -12.26 9.90
CA GLN A 55 -6.42 -13.48 10.48
C GLN A 55 -6.10 -14.74 9.65
N VAL A 56 -6.13 -14.63 8.33
CA VAL A 56 -5.88 -15.76 7.42
C VAL A 56 -4.39 -16.10 7.40
N THR A 57 -3.53 -15.08 7.32
CA THR A 57 -2.09 -15.27 7.16
C THR A 57 -1.42 -15.88 8.39
N LEU A 58 -1.99 -15.78 9.59
CA LEU A 58 -1.48 -16.45 10.78
C LEU A 58 -1.33 -17.96 10.56
N GLY A 59 -2.42 -18.65 10.23
CA GLY A 59 -2.36 -20.10 9.97
C GLY A 59 -1.74 -20.43 8.61
N LEU A 60 -1.86 -19.54 7.62
CA LEU A 60 -1.30 -19.75 6.30
C LEU A 60 0.24 -19.84 6.34
N PHE A 61 0.90 -18.95 7.07
CA PHE A 61 2.36 -18.91 7.17
C PHE A 61 2.94 -19.97 8.15
N GLU A 62 2.09 -20.58 8.98
CA GLU A 62 2.47 -21.79 9.74
C GLU A 62 2.47 -23.03 8.84
N LYS A 63 1.54 -23.10 7.89
CA LYS A 63 1.39 -24.21 6.93
C LYS A 63 2.38 -24.14 5.78
N TYR A 64 2.58 -22.95 5.21
CA TYR A 64 3.47 -22.67 4.08
C TYR A 64 4.60 -21.76 4.55
N THR A 65 5.75 -22.32 4.86
CA THR A 65 6.84 -21.63 5.56
C THR A 65 7.89 -21.03 4.63
N SER A 66 7.84 -21.37 3.35
CA SER A 66 8.80 -20.94 2.35
C SER A 66 8.15 -20.63 0.98
N PRO A 67 8.80 -19.86 0.09
CA PRO A 67 8.33 -19.69 -1.28
C PRO A 67 8.12 -21.02 -2.02
N LYS A 68 8.93 -22.05 -1.73
CA LYS A 68 8.80 -23.39 -2.32
C LYS A 68 7.50 -24.07 -1.94
N ASP A 69 7.07 -23.94 -0.67
CA ASP A 69 5.82 -24.55 -0.22
C ASP A 69 4.63 -23.97 -0.97
N PHE A 70 4.62 -22.65 -1.20
CA PHE A 70 3.58 -22.00 -2.02
C PHE A 70 3.69 -22.34 -3.51
N ALA A 71 4.91 -22.50 -4.04
CA ALA A 71 5.16 -22.80 -5.45
C ALA A 71 4.62 -24.17 -5.85
N TYR A 72 4.79 -25.15 -4.97
CA TYR A 72 4.52 -26.58 -5.28
C TYR A 72 3.33 -27.15 -4.52
N CYS A 73 2.53 -26.31 -3.83
CA CYS A 73 1.32 -26.77 -3.16
C CYS A 73 0.21 -27.16 -4.15
N ASP A 74 -0.78 -27.89 -3.67
CA ASP A 74 -2.05 -28.02 -4.37
C ASP A 74 -2.79 -26.67 -4.34
N VAL A 75 -2.95 -26.05 -5.52
CA VAL A 75 -3.64 -24.77 -5.66
C VAL A 75 -5.09 -24.82 -5.18
N SER A 76 -5.73 -26.00 -5.22
CA SER A 76 -7.09 -26.16 -4.74
C SER A 76 -7.16 -26.11 -3.20
N GLU A 77 -6.14 -26.63 -2.53
CA GLU A 77 -5.97 -26.55 -1.09
C GLU A 77 -5.65 -25.11 -0.66
N LEU A 78 -4.66 -24.47 -1.31
CA LEU A 78 -4.34 -23.06 -1.08
C LEU A 78 -5.58 -22.16 -1.28
N SER A 79 -6.41 -22.45 -2.28
CA SER A 79 -7.65 -21.72 -2.54
C SER A 79 -8.66 -21.85 -1.39
N LYS A 80 -8.74 -23.01 -0.74
CA LYS A 80 -9.57 -23.21 0.46
C LYS A 80 -9.02 -22.42 1.65
N ASP A 81 -7.72 -22.47 1.86
CA ASP A 81 -7.05 -21.78 2.98
C ASP A 81 -7.26 -20.25 2.91
N VAL A 82 -7.27 -19.66 1.71
CA VAL A 82 -7.47 -18.21 1.53
C VAL A 82 -8.90 -17.80 1.18
N HIS A 83 -9.86 -18.72 1.25
CA HIS A 83 -11.25 -18.51 0.81
C HIS A 83 -11.89 -17.25 1.39
N SER A 84 -11.70 -16.99 2.67
CA SER A 84 -12.32 -15.86 3.36
C SER A 84 -11.77 -14.48 2.95
N CYS A 85 -10.69 -14.42 2.17
CA CYS A 85 -10.16 -13.17 1.59
C CYS A 85 -10.92 -12.73 0.32
N GLY A 86 -11.85 -13.53 -0.20
CA GLY A 86 -12.53 -13.27 -1.47
C GLY A 86 -11.63 -13.44 -2.70
N TYR A 87 -12.24 -13.65 -3.87
CA TYR A 87 -11.48 -13.91 -5.12
C TYR A 87 -10.41 -15.01 -4.97
N HIS A 88 -10.66 -15.97 -4.08
CA HIS A 88 -9.69 -16.95 -3.61
C HIS A 88 -9.06 -17.78 -4.75
N ASN A 89 -9.85 -18.18 -5.77
CA ASN A 89 -9.34 -18.91 -6.92
C ASN A 89 -8.30 -18.14 -7.73
N GLN A 90 -8.50 -16.83 -7.93
CA GLN A 90 -7.54 -15.99 -8.64
C GLN A 90 -6.34 -15.67 -7.76
N LYS A 91 -6.57 -15.39 -6.47
CA LYS A 91 -5.50 -15.08 -5.52
C LYS A 91 -4.58 -16.27 -5.30
N SER A 92 -5.11 -17.50 -5.13
CA SER A 92 -4.30 -18.71 -4.96
C SER A 92 -3.42 -18.99 -6.20
N LYS A 93 -3.99 -18.87 -7.40
CA LYS A 93 -3.21 -18.98 -8.64
C LYS A 93 -2.13 -17.91 -8.77
N SER A 94 -2.44 -16.67 -8.39
CA SER A 94 -1.46 -15.57 -8.40
C SER A 94 -0.33 -15.81 -7.40
N ILE A 95 -0.67 -16.22 -6.17
CA ILE A 95 0.32 -16.54 -5.12
C ILE A 95 1.22 -17.69 -5.56
N GLN A 96 0.62 -18.80 -6.03
CA GLN A 96 1.39 -19.96 -6.51
C GLN A 96 2.31 -19.58 -7.68
N GLY A 97 1.78 -18.89 -8.69
CA GLY A 97 2.55 -18.49 -9.87
C GLY A 97 3.68 -17.50 -9.54
N ALA A 98 3.41 -16.52 -8.64
CA ALA A 98 4.46 -15.61 -8.16
C ALA A 98 5.55 -16.36 -7.39
N SER A 99 5.17 -17.28 -6.52
CA SER A 99 6.09 -18.09 -5.73
C SER A 99 6.93 -19.02 -6.63
N LEU A 100 6.32 -19.64 -7.62
CA LEU A 100 7.01 -20.48 -8.61
C LEU A 100 8.07 -19.67 -9.35
N LYS A 101 7.70 -18.51 -9.87
CA LYS A 101 8.63 -17.62 -10.57
C LYS A 101 9.76 -17.15 -9.65
N ILE A 102 9.46 -16.84 -8.39
CA ILE A 102 10.48 -16.48 -7.38
C ILE A 102 11.47 -17.63 -7.16
N VAL A 103 10.99 -18.87 -7.08
CA VAL A 103 11.84 -20.03 -6.87
C VAL A 103 12.71 -20.32 -8.11
N GLU A 104 12.12 -20.29 -9.30
CA GLU A 104 12.78 -20.71 -10.55
C GLU A 104 13.70 -19.65 -11.14
N GLU A 105 13.29 -18.38 -11.12
CA GLU A 105 14.01 -17.29 -11.77
C GLU A 105 14.85 -16.43 -10.81
N TYR A 106 14.46 -16.37 -9.53
CA TYR A 106 15.10 -15.49 -8.53
C TYR A 106 15.71 -16.23 -7.33
N GLY A 107 15.94 -17.54 -7.46
CA GLY A 107 16.62 -18.34 -6.43
C GLY A 107 15.88 -18.37 -5.08
N GLY A 108 14.57 -18.18 -5.08
CA GLY A 108 13.73 -18.16 -3.88
C GLY A 108 13.69 -16.81 -3.15
N GLN A 109 14.28 -15.77 -3.70
CA GLN A 109 14.28 -14.41 -3.14
C GLN A 109 13.33 -13.49 -3.90
N VAL A 110 12.54 -12.70 -3.17
CA VAL A 110 11.66 -11.70 -3.79
C VAL A 110 12.53 -10.63 -4.47
N PRO A 111 12.27 -10.27 -5.74
CA PRO A 111 13.05 -9.25 -6.45
C PRO A 111 12.99 -7.89 -5.77
N ASN A 112 14.03 -7.07 -5.97
CA ASN A 112 14.18 -5.76 -5.34
C ASN A 112 14.09 -4.58 -6.34
N ASN A 113 13.55 -4.81 -7.51
CA ASN A 113 13.29 -3.76 -8.50
C ASN A 113 11.86 -3.83 -9.05
N LEU A 114 11.38 -2.70 -9.56
CA LEU A 114 9.98 -2.53 -9.96
C LEU A 114 9.58 -3.45 -11.11
N ASP A 115 10.42 -3.56 -12.13
CA ASP A 115 10.08 -4.29 -13.37
C ASP A 115 9.99 -5.80 -13.12
N GLU A 116 10.92 -6.36 -12.34
CA GLU A 116 10.88 -7.75 -11.93
C GLU A 116 9.68 -8.04 -11.02
N LEU A 117 9.41 -7.18 -10.04
CA LEU A 117 8.24 -7.34 -9.18
C LEU A 117 6.92 -7.33 -9.96
N VAL A 118 6.76 -6.40 -10.91
CA VAL A 118 5.55 -6.31 -11.74
C VAL A 118 5.44 -7.50 -12.71
N SER A 119 6.54 -8.18 -13.02
CA SER A 119 6.53 -9.41 -13.84
C SER A 119 5.96 -10.62 -13.11
N LEU A 120 5.82 -10.55 -11.78
CA LEU A 120 5.24 -11.63 -10.97
C LEU A 120 3.71 -11.71 -11.15
N PRO A 121 3.13 -12.90 -11.30
CA PRO A 121 1.68 -13.07 -11.36
C PRO A 121 0.94 -12.43 -10.19
N GLY A 122 -0.07 -11.62 -10.50
CA GLY A 122 -0.89 -10.93 -9.49
C GLY A 122 -0.22 -9.71 -8.82
N VAL A 123 0.96 -9.33 -9.24
CA VAL A 123 1.70 -8.18 -8.71
C VAL A 123 1.60 -7.01 -9.67
N GLY A 124 0.83 -6.00 -9.27
CA GLY A 124 0.76 -4.72 -9.96
C GLY A 124 1.72 -3.69 -9.34
N ARG A 125 1.83 -2.52 -9.98
CA ARG A 125 2.68 -1.40 -9.53
C ARG A 125 2.47 -1.04 -8.05
N LYS A 126 1.21 -1.05 -7.57
CA LYS A 126 0.88 -0.78 -6.17
C LYS A 126 1.54 -1.78 -5.22
N THR A 127 1.42 -3.08 -5.51
CA THR A 127 2.03 -4.16 -4.72
C THR A 127 3.55 -4.07 -4.78
N ALA A 128 4.11 -3.86 -5.96
CA ALA A 128 5.56 -3.70 -6.14
C ALA A 128 6.12 -2.52 -5.34
N ASN A 129 5.47 -1.36 -5.38
CA ASN A 129 5.86 -0.19 -4.57
C ASN A 129 5.79 -0.47 -3.06
N CYS A 130 4.79 -1.25 -2.61
CA CYS A 130 4.70 -1.67 -1.21
C CYS A 130 5.92 -2.52 -0.80
N ILE A 131 6.26 -3.54 -1.59
CA ILE A 131 7.42 -4.41 -1.33
C ILE A 131 8.73 -3.61 -1.34
N LEU A 132 8.91 -2.74 -2.33
CA LEU A 132 10.11 -1.89 -2.45
C LEU A 132 10.29 -1.00 -1.23
N GLY A 133 9.22 -0.35 -0.79
CA GLY A 133 9.27 0.56 0.36
C GLY A 133 9.47 -0.14 1.69
N GLU A 134 8.67 -1.18 1.95
CA GLU A 134 8.64 -1.85 3.27
C GLU A 134 9.84 -2.76 3.51
N ILE A 135 10.32 -3.44 2.48
CA ILE A 135 11.37 -4.46 2.61
C ILE A 135 12.75 -3.92 2.24
N TYR A 136 12.81 -3.22 1.11
CA TYR A 136 14.10 -2.83 0.54
C TYR A 136 14.47 -1.37 0.82
N ASN A 137 13.62 -0.63 1.55
CA ASN A 137 13.83 0.79 1.84
C ASN A 137 14.06 1.63 0.56
N VAL A 138 13.54 1.17 -0.57
CA VAL A 138 13.55 1.92 -1.82
C VAL A 138 12.45 2.97 -1.76
N PRO A 139 12.76 4.26 -1.87
CA PRO A 139 11.74 5.31 -1.83
C PRO A 139 10.67 5.07 -2.90
N SER A 140 9.49 4.70 -2.48
CA SER A 140 8.35 4.35 -3.32
C SER A 140 7.05 4.89 -2.70
N MET A 141 6.04 5.11 -3.53
CA MET A 141 4.78 5.66 -3.06
C MET A 141 3.63 4.74 -3.48
N VAL A 142 2.88 4.27 -2.50
CA VAL A 142 1.71 3.43 -2.75
C VAL A 142 0.49 4.31 -2.91
N ILE A 143 -0.13 4.31 -4.08
CA ILE A 143 -1.35 5.08 -4.35
C ILE A 143 -2.56 4.16 -4.20
N ASP A 144 -3.17 4.22 -3.03
CA ASP A 144 -4.40 3.51 -2.70
C ASP A 144 -5.64 4.43 -2.79
N THR A 145 -6.80 3.93 -2.42
CA THR A 145 -8.05 4.71 -2.44
C THR A 145 -8.04 5.89 -1.47
N HIS A 146 -7.32 5.80 -0.35
CA HIS A 146 -7.13 6.91 0.59
C HIS A 146 -6.25 8.00 -0.02
N MET A 147 -5.11 7.60 -0.60
CA MET A 147 -4.21 8.50 -1.31
C MET A 147 -4.93 9.23 -2.45
N VAL A 148 -5.63 8.49 -3.33
CA VAL A 148 -6.40 9.11 -4.42
C VAL A 148 -7.39 10.15 -3.88
N ARG A 149 -8.17 9.79 -2.88
CA ARG A 149 -9.22 10.66 -2.33
C ARG A 149 -8.64 11.88 -1.62
N ILE A 150 -7.74 11.67 -0.68
CA ILE A 150 -7.24 12.75 0.20
C ILE A 150 -6.35 13.71 -0.58
N MET A 151 -5.51 13.22 -1.49
CA MET A 151 -4.65 14.08 -2.30
C MET A 151 -5.45 14.95 -3.29
N ASN A 152 -6.60 14.46 -3.78
CA ASN A 152 -7.55 15.27 -4.52
C ASN A 152 -8.26 16.32 -3.62
N LEU A 153 -8.67 15.97 -2.40
CA LEU A 153 -9.24 16.93 -1.44
C LEU A 153 -8.21 18.01 -1.06
N LEU A 154 -6.96 17.65 -0.87
CA LEU A 154 -5.86 18.59 -0.64
C LEU A 154 -5.46 19.38 -1.89
N LYS A 155 -6.07 19.10 -3.05
CA LYS A 155 -5.74 19.73 -4.35
C LYS A 155 -4.26 19.59 -4.74
N PHE A 156 -3.60 18.55 -4.26
CA PHE A 156 -2.24 18.20 -4.71
C PHE A 156 -2.26 17.53 -6.08
N THR A 157 -3.37 16.89 -6.43
CA THR A 157 -3.67 16.30 -7.73
C THR A 157 -5.11 16.59 -8.15
N HIS A 158 -5.42 16.36 -9.43
CA HIS A 158 -6.77 16.52 -10.00
C HIS A 158 -7.15 15.31 -10.88
N THR A 159 -6.50 14.18 -10.70
CA THR A 159 -6.73 12.94 -11.45
C THR A 159 -7.08 11.78 -10.55
N LYS A 160 -7.65 10.72 -11.13
CA LYS A 160 -7.87 9.43 -10.45
C LYS A 160 -6.87 8.35 -10.92
N ASP A 161 -6.04 8.67 -11.90
CA ASP A 161 -4.99 7.78 -12.40
C ASP A 161 -3.87 7.65 -11.35
N ALA A 162 -3.73 6.47 -10.77
CA ALA A 162 -2.78 6.22 -9.69
C ALA A 162 -1.33 6.51 -10.10
N LYS A 163 -0.94 6.17 -11.34
CA LYS A 163 0.42 6.42 -11.83
C LYS A 163 0.70 7.92 -11.99
N LYS A 164 -0.26 8.68 -12.50
CA LYS A 164 -0.13 10.15 -12.59
C LYS A 164 -0.05 10.78 -11.21
N ILE A 165 -0.91 10.35 -10.26
CA ILE A 165 -0.88 10.81 -8.88
C ILE A 165 0.48 10.55 -8.26
N GLU A 166 1.03 9.33 -8.40
CA GLU A 166 2.35 8.96 -7.89
C GLU A 166 3.41 9.97 -8.31
N PHE A 167 3.54 10.26 -9.61
CA PHE A 167 4.54 11.20 -10.11
C PHE A 167 4.28 12.66 -9.70
N GLU A 168 3.02 13.09 -9.67
CA GLU A 168 2.66 14.43 -9.20
C GLU A 168 3.06 14.63 -7.72
N LEU A 169 2.83 13.63 -6.87
CA LEU A 169 3.17 13.67 -5.45
C LEU A 169 4.67 13.54 -5.20
N MET A 170 5.37 12.71 -5.97
CA MET A 170 6.84 12.62 -5.92
C MET A 170 7.51 13.97 -6.17
N ALA A 171 6.91 14.84 -6.98
CA ALA A 171 7.41 16.19 -7.25
C ALA A 171 7.12 17.20 -6.11
N LEU A 172 6.27 16.86 -5.14
CA LEU A 172 5.85 17.72 -4.03
C LEU A 172 6.45 17.32 -2.69
N PHE A 173 6.67 16.03 -2.48
CA PHE A 173 7.15 15.49 -1.22
C PHE A 173 8.59 15.00 -1.35
N GLU A 174 9.40 15.19 -0.30
CA GLU A 174 10.76 14.68 -0.26
C GLU A 174 10.79 13.15 -0.37
N TYR A 175 11.69 12.60 -1.17
CA TYR A 175 11.75 11.17 -1.49
C TYR A 175 11.83 10.26 -0.24
N LYS A 176 12.58 10.70 0.79
CA LYS A 176 12.71 9.98 2.07
C LYS A 176 11.40 9.81 2.84
N ASN A 177 10.38 10.61 2.49
CA ASN A 177 9.07 10.63 3.18
C ASN A 177 7.99 9.82 2.45
N TRP A 178 8.24 9.30 1.24
CA TRP A 178 7.19 8.73 0.38
C TRP A 178 6.51 7.52 1.00
N VAL A 179 7.27 6.57 1.54
CA VAL A 179 6.72 5.36 2.20
C VAL A 179 5.88 5.77 3.41
N LYS A 180 6.46 6.58 4.30
CA LYS A 180 5.78 7.05 5.52
C LYS A 180 4.52 7.85 5.21
N LEU A 181 4.55 8.73 4.20
CA LEU A 181 3.39 9.51 3.77
C LEU A 181 2.19 8.63 3.42
N THR A 182 2.43 7.51 2.74
CA THR A 182 1.36 6.56 2.41
C THR A 182 0.64 6.08 3.67
N HIS A 183 1.38 5.65 4.69
CA HIS A 183 0.78 5.16 5.95
C HIS A 183 0.06 6.28 6.71
N LEU A 184 0.66 7.47 6.79
CA LEU A 184 0.04 8.65 7.42
C LEU A 184 -1.32 8.97 6.79
N ILE A 185 -1.40 8.95 5.47
CA ILE A 185 -2.65 9.22 4.74
C ILE A 185 -3.67 8.10 4.92
N ILE A 186 -3.25 6.86 4.98
CA ILE A 186 -4.16 5.72 5.25
C ILE A 186 -4.75 5.85 6.65
N ASP A 187 -3.93 6.06 7.68
CA ASP A 187 -4.39 6.19 9.06
C ASP A 187 -5.29 7.42 9.25
N HIS A 188 -4.89 8.56 8.69
CA HIS A 188 -5.72 9.75 8.67
C HIS A 188 -7.06 9.53 7.95
N GLY A 189 -7.03 8.81 6.85
CA GLY A 189 -8.22 8.47 6.07
C GLY A 189 -9.19 7.54 6.77
N ARG A 190 -8.68 6.68 7.65
CA ARG A 190 -9.46 5.76 8.50
C ARG A 190 -10.03 6.47 9.73
N ALA A 191 -9.25 7.31 10.39
CA ALA A 191 -9.59 7.93 11.66
C ALA A 191 -10.44 9.20 11.52
N VAL A 192 -10.05 10.10 10.64
CA VAL A 192 -10.55 11.48 10.56
C VAL A 192 -11.15 11.82 9.20
N CYS A 193 -10.37 11.71 8.10
CA CYS A 193 -10.83 12.06 6.77
C CYS A 193 -11.63 10.90 6.13
N ILE A 194 -12.77 10.54 6.74
CA ILE A 194 -13.62 9.43 6.31
C ILE A 194 -14.41 9.84 5.05
N ALA A 195 -14.53 8.93 4.07
CA ALA A 195 -15.04 9.24 2.72
C ALA A 195 -16.41 9.95 2.67
N ARG A 196 -17.34 9.58 3.54
CA ARG A 196 -18.71 10.12 3.55
C ARG A 196 -19.00 11.05 4.73
N ARG A 197 -18.17 11.01 5.75
CA ARG A 197 -18.36 11.75 7.01
C ARG A 197 -17.02 12.24 7.56
N PRO A 198 -16.31 13.13 6.85
CA PRO A 198 -15.03 13.64 7.33
C PRO A 198 -15.23 14.47 8.61
N LYS A 199 -14.38 14.25 9.60
CA LYS A 199 -14.38 14.95 10.88
C LYS A 199 -13.49 16.20 10.80
N CYS A 200 -13.82 17.15 9.93
CA CYS A 200 -12.97 18.30 9.64
C CYS A 200 -12.67 19.15 10.88
N GLY A 201 -13.61 19.28 11.82
CA GLY A 201 -13.40 20.03 13.07
C GLY A 201 -12.33 19.43 14.00
N ALA A 202 -12.04 18.12 13.88
CA ALA A 202 -10.97 17.42 14.62
C ALA A 202 -9.72 17.15 13.78
N CYS A 203 -9.63 17.71 12.57
CA CYS A 203 -8.58 17.40 11.63
C CYS A 203 -7.35 18.28 11.83
N VAL A 204 -6.19 17.69 12.11
CA VAL A 204 -4.93 18.42 12.37
C VAL A 204 -4.40 19.21 11.17
N ILE A 205 -4.91 18.93 9.97
CA ILE A 205 -4.57 19.66 8.74
C ILE A 205 -5.73 20.54 8.23
N ASN A 206 -6.75 20.77 9.06
CA ASN A 206 -7.94 21.56 8.69
C ASN A 206 -7.56 22.92 8.09
N GLN A 207 -6.70 23.68 8.78
CA GLN A 207 -6.32 25.05 8.41
C GLN A 207 -5.60 25.16 7.05
N ILE A 208 -4.99 24.07 6.60
CA ILE A 208 -4.23 24.01 5.34
C ILE A 208 -4.90 23.13 4.27
N CYS A 209 -6.10 22.62 4.58
CA CYS A 209 -6.88 21.80 3.66
C CYS A 209 -7.88 22.66 2.86
N PRO A 210 -7.71 22.80 1.52
CA PRO A 210 -8.63 23.61 0.70
C PRO A 210 -10.07 23.08 0.62
N SER A 211 -10.30 21.85 1.07
CA SER A 211 -11.62 21.19 1.06
C SER A 211 -12.18 20.97 2.46
N ALA A 212 -11.60 21.61 3.48
CA ALA A 212 -12.15 21.53 4.83
C ALA A 212 -13.57 22.13 4.86
N VAL A 213 -14.48 21.42 5.55
CA VAL A 213 -15.85 21.90 5.81
C VAL A 213 -15.87 22.42 7.23
N THR A 214 -16.25 23.67 7.39
CA THR A 214 -16.50 24.33 8.70
C THR A 214 -17.86 23.94 9.23
#